data_308ef219f8830327554a3920a9e0b15a
#
_entry.id   308ef219f8830327554a3920a9e0b15a
#
_cell.length_a   1.000
_cell.length_b   1.000
_cell.length_c   1.000
_cell.angle_alpha   90.00
_cell.angle_beta   90.00
_cell.angle_gamma   90.00
#
_symmetry.space_group_name_H-M   'P 1'
#
loop_
_entity.id
_entity.type
_entity.pdbx_description
1 polymer ?
#
loop_
_entity_poly.entity_id
_entity_poly.type
_entity_poly.pdbx_seq_one_letter_code
_entity_poly.pdbx_strand_id
1 'polypeptide(L)'
;MTVEYQRRLEKHYDELKWLYCELYPNGQGRFEELCASMEQWYKERNKKWKALDRKREKQKDWYKSQKMLGMMLYIDAFADNISGLEKKLDYLKELGVDVLWLSPVYKSPNDDNGYDISDYQDIMDDFGTMSDFDRMLQEAHKRGLKIMMDLVVNHTSDEHPWFVESRKSKD
;
A
#
# COMPACT_ATOMS: atom_id res chain seq x y z
N MET A 1 6.86 -11.66 -21.65
CA MET A 1 6.16 -11.94 -20.37
C MET A 1 6.88 -13.03 -19.60
N THR A 2 7.02 -12.91 -18.28
CA THR A 2 7.50 -14.05 -17.49
C THR A 2 6.36 -15.06 -17.37
N VAL A 3 6.62 -16.33 -17.56
CA VAL A 3 5.63 -17.43 -17.50
C VAL A 3 4.81 -17.39 -16.20
N GLU A 4 5.44 -17.03 -15.08
CA GLU A 4 4.77 -16.95 -13.78
C GLU A 4 3.75 -15.81 -13.70
N TYR A 5 4.08 -14.62 -14.23
CA TYR A 5 3.15 -13.48 -14.27
C TYR A 5 1.95 -13.80 -15.17
N GLN A 6 2.23 -14.34 -16.37
CA GLN A 6 1.19 -14.71 -17.33
C GLN A 6 0.19 -15.71 -16.72
N ARG A 7 0.67 -16.78 -16.09
CA ARG A 7 -0.17 -17.78 -15.40
C ARG A 7 -1.06 -17.15 -14.31
N ARG A 8 -0.53 -16.16 -13.58
CA ARG A 8 -1.30 -15.47 -12.54
C ARG A 8 -2.34 -14.54 -13.14
N LEU A 9 -1.98 -13.79 -14.16
CA LEU A 9 -2.89 -12.90 -14.86
C LEU A 9 -4.03 -13.67 -15.51
N GLU A 10 -3.73 -14.72 -16.29
CA GLU A 10 -4.72 -15.56 -16.97
C GLU A 10 -5.81 -16.08 -16.03
N LYS A 11 -5.43 -16.43 -14.81
CA LYS A 11 -6.37 -16.92 -13.78
C LYS A 11 -7.43 -15.90 -13.38
N HIS A 12 -7.14 -14.62 -13.46
CA HIS A 12 -7.98 -13.54 -12.97
C HIS A 12 -8.33 -12.52 -14.05
N TYR A 13 -7.89 -12.77 -15.30
CA TYR A 13 -7.98 -11.79 -16.38
C TYR A 13 -9.41 -11.38 -16.69
N ASP A 14 -10.30 -12.36 -16.86
CA ASP A 14 -11.69 -12.09 -17.26
C ASP A 14 -12.46 -11.33 -16.18
N GLU A 15 -12.28 -11.72 -14.91
CA GLU A 15 -12.89 -11.04 -13.77
C GLU A 15 -12.34 -9.61 -13.63
N LEU A 16 -11.02 -9.44 -13.70
CA LEU A 16 -10.38 -8.14 -13.61
C LEU A 16 -10.84 -7.22 -14.75
N LYS A 17 -10.90 -7.74 -15.98
CA LYS A 17 -11.35 -7.00 -17.14
C LYS A 17 -12.81 -6.58 -17.01
N TRP A 18 -13.67 -7.49 -16.56
CA TRP A 18 -15.08 -7.20 -16.34
C TRP A 18 -15.24 -6.09 -15.29
N LEU A 19 -14.62 -6.22 -14.12
CA LEU A 19 -14.67 -5.21 -13.06
C LEU A 19 -14.15 -3.84 -13.53
N TYR A 20 -13.06 -3.84 -14.28
CA TYR A 20 -12.48 -2.59 -14.83
C TYR A 20 -13.45 -1.92 -15.81
N CYS A 21 -14.07 -2.69 -16.72
CA CYS A 21 -14.99 -2.16 -17.72
C CYS A 21 -16.34 -1.72 -17.11
N GLU A 22 -16.77 -2.31 -15.98
CA GLU A 22 -17.94 -1.82 -15.22
C GLU A 22 -17.68 -0.42 -14.65
N LEU A 23 -16.47 -0.17 -14.14
CA LEU A 23 -16.08 1.16 -13.64
C LEU A 23 -15.81 2.15 -14.78
N TYR A 24 -15.24 1.68 -15.87
CA TYR A 24 -14.80 2.50 -17.00
C TYR A 24 -15.34 1.95 -18.33
N PRO A 25 -16.59 2.23 -18.70
CA PRO A 25 -17.23 1.64 -19.89
C PRO A 25 -16.47 1.83 -21.21
N ASN A 26 -15.70 2.93 -21.32
CA ASN A 26 -14.88 3.23 -22.49
C ASN A 26 -13.39 2.93 -22.26
N GLY A 27 -13.06 2.19 -21.21
CA GLY A 27 -11.70 2.03 -20.69
C GLY A 27 -10.90 0.86 -21.26
N GLN A 28 -11.37 0.15 -22.29
CA GLN A 28 -10.71 -1.09 -22.75
C GLN A 28 -9.24 -0.89 -23.12
N GLY A 29 -8.88 0.17 -23.83
CA GLY A 29 -7.47 0.46 -24.14
C GLY A 29 -6.62 0.71 -22.90
N ARG A 30 -7.15 1.42 -21.92
CA ARG A 30 -6.46 1.66 -20.63
C ARG A 30 -6.34 0.43 -19.76
N PHE A 31 -7.23 -0.54 -19.92
CA PHE A 31 -7.09 -1.83 -19.25
C PHE A 31 -5.84 -2.59 -19.73
N GLU A 32 -5.55 -2.53 -21.01
CA GLU A 32 -4.33 -3.11 -21.58
C GLU A 32 -3.07 -2.40 -21.04
N GLU A 33 -3.11 -1.07 -20.91
CA GLU A 33 -2.04 -0.28 -20.28
C GLU A 33 -1.85 -0.67 -18.80
N LEU A 34 -2.93 -0.88 -18.05
CA LEU A 34 -2.88 -1.38 -16.67
C LEU A 34 -2.18 -2.73 -16.61
N CYS A 35 -2.57 -3.68 -17.47
CA CYS A 35 -1.93 -5.00 -17.54
C CYS A 35 -0.43 -4.90 -17.86
N ALA A 36 -0.04 -4.00 -18.77
CA ALA A 36 1.36 -3.76 -19.10
C ALA A 36 2.14 -3.17 -17.91
N SER A 37 1.55 -2.22 -17.19
CA SER A 37 2.14 -1.64 -15.98
C SER A 37 2.32 -2.68 -14.89
N MET A 38 1.32 -3.52 -14.65
CA MET A 38 1.41 -4.64 -13.71
C MET A 38 2.52 -5.63 -14.08
N GLU A 39 2.71 -5.91 -15.37
CA GLU A 39 3.82 -6.75 -15.84
C GLU A 39 5.18 -6.11 -15.53
N GLN A 40 5.30 -4.80 -15.76
CA GLN A 40 6.52 -4.06 -15.48
C GLN A 40 6.84 -4.09 -13.98
N TRP A 41 5.89 -3.77 -13.11
CA TRP A 41 6.07 -3.85 -11.66
C TRP A 41 6.43 -5.26 -11.19
N TYR A 42 5.83 -6.29 -11.80
CA TYR A 42 6.22 -7.66 -11.49
C TYR A 42 7.66 -7.96 -11.91
N LYS A 43 8.14 -7.46 -13.06
CA LYS A 43 9.54 -7.64 -13.50
C LYS A 43 10.53 -7.00 -12.52
N GLU A 44 10.23 -5.80 -12.04
CA GLU A 44 11.04 -5.02 -11.11
C GLU A 44 11.02 -5.60 -9.68
N ARG A 45 9.97 -6.33 -9.32
CA ARG A 45 9.83 -6.92 -8.00
C ARG A 45 11.01 -7.82 -7.64
N ASN A 46 11.60 -7.59 -6.48
CA ASN A 46 12.77 -8.31 -5.98
C ASN A 46 12.55 -9.84 -5.92
N LYS A 47 13.59 -10.62 -6.23
CA LYS A 47 13.56 -12.09 -6.22
C LYS A 47 13.13 -12.67 -4.86
N LYS A 48 13.53 -12.05 -3.75
CA LYS A 48 13.14 -12.45 -2.39
C LYS A 48 11.63 -12.35 -2.20
N TRP A 49 11.04 -11.26 -2.67
CA TRP A 49 9.59 -11.06 -2.57
C TRP A 49 8.81 -11.99 -3.49
N LYS A 50 9.31 -12.25 -4.70
CA LYS A 50 8.73 -13.28 -5.59
C LYS A 50 8.75 -14.67 -4.96
N ALA A 51 9.80 -15.03 -4.22
CA ALA A 51 9.87 -16.29 -3.50
C ALA A 51 8.86 -16.35 -2.34
N LEU A 52 8.68 -15.24 -1.61
CA LEU A 52 7.67 -15.12 -0.56
C LEU A 52 6.25 -15.23 -1.13
N ASP A 53 5.98 -14.60 -2.27
CA ASP A 53 4.68 -14.69 -2.95
C ASP A 53 4.33 -16.14 -3.29
N ARG A 54 5.29 -16.89 -3.86
CA ARG A 54 5.11 -18.34 -4.15
C ARG A 54 4.83 -19.17 -2.89
N LYS A 55 5.46 -18.83 -1.76
CA LYS A 55 5.20 -19.48 -0.49
C LYS A 55 3.77 -19.19 0.00
N ARG A 56 3.36 -17.92 -0.05
CA ARG A 56 2.03 -17.47 0.38
C ARG A 56 0.92 -18.02 -0.52
N GLU A 57 1.17 -18.14 -1.83
CA GLU A 57 0.24 -18.75 -2.78
C GLU A 57 -0.09 -20.21 -2.41
N LYS A 58 0.87 -20.94 -1.83
CA LYS A 58 0.67 -22.31 -1.31
C LYS A 58 0.03 -22.34 0.07
N GLN A 59 0.21 -21.30 0.86
CA GLN A 59 -0.31 -21.16 2.23
C GLN A 59 -1.25 -19.95 2.30
N LYS A 60 -2.40 -20.04 1.65
CA LYS A 60 -3.34 -18.93 1.48
C LYS A 60 -3.77 -18.27 2.79
N ASP A 61 -3.88 -19.06 3.86
CA ASP A 61 -4.33 -18.59 5.19
C ASP A 61 -3.17 -18.21 6.12
N TRP A 62 -1.99 -17.90 5.58
CA TRP A 62 -0.81 -17.53 6.37
C TRP A 62 -1.07 -16.36 7.34
N TYR A 63 -1.96 -15.45 6.98
CA TYR A 63 -2.32 -14.27 7.80
C TYR A 63 -3.33 -14.59 8.91
N LYS A 64 -3.97 -15.76 8.89
CA LYS A 64 -4.92 -16.22 9.92
C LYS A 64 -4.23 -16.90 11.10
N SER A 65 -2.89 -16.88 11.15
CA SER A 65 -2.14 -17.51 12.22
C SER A 65 -2.43 -16.85 13.56
N GLN A 66 -2.84 -17.65 14.56
CA GLN A 66 -3.03 -17.18 15.94
C GLN A 66 -1.70 -16.83 16.66
N LYS A 67 -0.56 -17.11 16.01
CA LYS A 67 0.78 -16.77 16.53
C LYS A 67 1.26 -15.40 16.05
N MET A 68 0.43 -14.65 15.32
CA MET A 68 0.78 -13.34 14.76
C MET A 68 0.06 -12.24 15.53
N LEU A 69 0.82 -11.36 16.17
CA LEU A 69 0.32 -10.20 16.88
C LEU A 69 0.37 -8.98 15.97
N GLY A 70 -0.80 -8.37 15.70
CA GLY A 70 -0.93 -7.08 15.03
C GLY A 70 -1.09 -5.94 16.03
N MET A 71 -0.49 -4.79 15.75
CA MET A 71 -0.67 -3.55 16.50
C MET A 71 -0.99 -2.42 15.53
N MET A 72 -2.14 -1.77 15.71
CA MET A 72 -2.47 -0.53 15.02
C MET A 72 -1.90 0.66 15.76
N LEU A 73 -1.40 1.64 15.03
CA LEU A 73 -0.90 2.89 15.61
C LEU A 73 -1.07 4.09 14.67
N TYR A 74 -1.24 5.25 15.28
CA TYR A 74 -1.05 6.56 14.67
C TYR A 74 0.39 6.98 14.91
N ILE A 75 1.12 7.35 13.85
CA ILE A 75 2.56 7.61 13.94
C ILE A 75 2.83 8.82 14.85
N ASP A 76 2.09 9.90 14.68
CA ASP A 76 2.19 11.11 15.50
C ASP A 76 1.97 10.83 16.99
N ALA A 77 0.88 10.18 17.34
CA ALA A 77 0.53 9.86 18.72
C ALA A 77 1.51 8.90 19.39
N PHE A 78 2.10 7.94 18.62
CA PHE A 78 2.99 6.93 19.17
C PHE A 78 4.46 7.34 19.17
N ALA A 79 4.90 8.10 18.15
CA ALA A 79 6.33 8.30 17.89
C ALA A 79 6.68 9.65 17.26
N ASP A 80 5.76 10.60 17.24
CA ASP A 80 5.83 11.92 16.63
C ASP A 80 5.95 11.88 15.09
N ASN A 81 6.81 11.03 14.55
CA ASN A 81 7.09 10.92 13.11
C ASN A 81 7.68 9.56 12.74
N ILE A 82 7.94 9.34 11.44
CA ILE A 82 8.49 8.09 10.91
C ILE A 82 9.88 7.78 11.50
N SER A 83 10.74 8.78 11.68
CA SER A 83 12.06 8.57 12.30
C SER A 83 11.94 8.19 13.79
N GLY A 84 10.94 8.69 14.48
CA GLY A 84 10.60 8.28 15.85
C GLY A 84 10.09 6.85 15.90
N LEU A 85 9.23 6.46 14.96
CA LEU A 85 8.76 5.07 14.83
C LEU A 85 9.93 4.11 14.56
N GLU A 86 10.85 4.48 13.67
CA GLU A 86 12.04 3.67 13.39
C GLU A 86 12.84 3.35 14.67
N LYS A 87 13.02 4.34 15.56
CA LYS A 87 13.70 4.15 16.84
C LYS A 87 12.98 3.22 17.81
N LYS A 88 11.67 3.05 17.64
CA LYS A 88 10.83 2.18 18.49
C LYS A 88 10.64 0.76 17.93
N LEU A 89 11.22 0.42 16.79
CA LEU A 89 11.03 -0.90 16.15
C LEU A 89 11.56 -2.05 17.02
N ASP A 90 12.68 -1.86 17.74
CA ASP A 90 13.21 -2.87 18.64
C ASP A 90 12.27 -3.11 19.82
N TYR A 91 11.75 -2.05 20.45
CA TYR A 91 10.72 -2.14 21.49
C TYR A 91 9.48 -2.90 21.02
N LEU A 92 8.97 -2.57 19.83
CA LEU A 92 7.81 -3.25 19.25
C LEU A 92 8.08 -4.73 18.99
N LYS A 93 9.30 -5.06 18.58
CA LYS A 93 9.70 -6.44 18.37
C LYS A 93 9.83 -7.21 19.69
N GLU A 94 10.40 -6.61 20.73
CA GLU A 94 10.49 -7.19 22.08
C GLU A 94 9.10 -7.40 22.69
N LEU A 95 8.14 -6.53 22.41
CA LEU A 95 6.74 -6.68 22.80
C LEU A 95 6.04 -7.86 22.09
N GLY A 96 6.67 -8.43 21.06
CA GLY A 96 6.13 -9.57 20.31
C GLY A 96 5.27 -9.19 19.10
N VAL A 97 5.29 -7.93 18.67
CA VAL A 97 4.54 -7.48 17.48
C VAL A 97 5.15 -8.10 16.22
N ASP A 98 4.28 -8.57 15.33
CA ASP A 98 4.65 -9.13 14.02
C ASP A 98 4.17 -8.25 12.86
N VAL A 99 3.08 -7.50 13.06
CA VAL A 99 2.46 -6.64 12.06
C VAL A 99 2.17 -5.28 12.67
N LEU A 100 2.71 -4.23 12.08
CA LEU A 100 2.32 -2.86 12.39
C LEU A 100 1.30 -2.40 11.33
N TRP A 101 0.13 -2.05 11.78
CA TRP A 101 -0.88 -1.39 10.98
C TRP A 101 -0.79 0.11 11.24
N LEU A 102 -0.33 0.83 10.23
CA LEU A 102 -0.20 2.29 10.29
C LEU A 102 -1.49 2.93 9.78
N SER A 103 -2.02 3.90 10.52
CA SER A 103 -3.00 4.86 9.97
C SER A 103 -2.43 5.54 8.72
N PRO A 104 -3.26 6.18 7.89
CA PRO A 104 -2.77 6.80 6.66
C PRO A 104 -1.59 7.74 6.90
N VAL A 105 -0.55 7.61 6.07
CA VAL A 105 0.69 8.41 6.13
C VAL A 105 0.88 9.29 4.90
N TYR A 106 -0.06 9.23 3.97
CA TYR A 106 -0.01 10.00 2.72
C TYR A 106 -0.22 11.50 2.99
N LYS A 107 0.16 12.35 2.02
CA LYS A 107 -0.16 13.78 2.11
C LYS A 107 -1.65 14.01 2.29
N SER A 108 -1.97 14.82 3.28
CA SER A 108 -3.34 15.14 3.69
C SER A 108 -3.34 16.49 4.41
N PRO A 109 -4.40 17.30 4.32
CA PRO A 109 -4.60 18.43 5.22
C PRO A 109 -4.87 17.99 6.66
N ASN A 110 -5.09 16.69 6.89
CA ASN A 110 -5.27 16.05 8.19
C ASN A 110 -6.56 16.48 8.93
N ASP A 111 -7.59 16.86 8.17
CA ASP A 111 -8.90 17.18 8.72
C ASP A 111 -9.67 15.93 9.19
N ASP A 112 -9.31 14.75 8.63
CA ASP A 112 -9.86 13.45 8.99
C ASP A 112 -8.77 12.43 9.36
N ASN A 113 -7.81 12.84 10.19
CA ASN A 113 -6.72 11.98 10.70
C ASN A 113 -5.95 11.24 9.57
N GLY A 114 -5.74 11.91 8.44
CA GLY A 114 -5.02 11.40 7.28
C GLY A 114 -5.86 10.60 6.29
N TYR A 115 -7.17 10.37 6.57
CA TYR A 115 -8.06 9.68 5.64
C TYR A 115 -8.53 10.58 4.47
N ASP A 116 -8.33 11.87 4.56
CA ASP A 116 -8.56 12.90 3.54
C ASP A 116 -7.30 13.13 2.70
N ILE A 117 -6.97 12.15 1.84
CA ILE A 117 -5.70 12.12 1.11
C ILE A 117 -5.70 13.13 -0.03
N SER A 118 -4.71 14.04 -0.03
CA SER A 118 -4.47 15.03 -1.09
C SER A 118 -3.42 14.58 -2.12
N ASP A 119 -2.49 13.68 -1.74
CA ASP A 119 -1.55 13.02 -2.66
C ASP A 119 -1.24 11.60 -2.17
N TYR A 120 -1.58 10.61 -3.01
CA TYR A 120 -1.34 9.18 -2.73
C TYR A 120 0.10 8.73 -2.98
N GLN A 121 0.95 9.60 -3.55
CA GLN A 121 2.29 9.23 -3.99
C GLN A 121 3.39 9.80 -3.08
N ASP A 122 3.03 10.56 -2.05
CA ASP A 122 3.99 11.17 -1.14
C ASP A 122 3.54 11.06 0.32
N ILE A 123 4.47 11.29 1.23
CA ILE A 123 4.28 11.21 2.69
C ILE A 123 3.90 12.60 3.23
N MET A 124 3.04 12.63 4.24
CA MET A 124 2.67 13.84 4.97
C MET A 124 3.92 14.51 5.55
N ASP A 125 4.10 15.80 5.30
CA ASP A 125 5.33 16.54 5.64
C ASP A 125 5.67 16.46 7.13
N ASP A 126 4.66 16.46 8.01
CA ASP A 126 4.84 16.32 9.47
C ASP A 126 5.38 14.94 9.88
N PHE A 127 5.14 13.92 9.08
CA PHE A 127 5.64 12.56 9.36
C PHE A 127 7.05 12.32 8.81
N GLY A 128 7.49 13.10 7.84
CA GLY A 128 8.81 12.99 7.22
C GLY A 128 8.74 12.89 5.70
N THR A 129 9.70 12.19 5.13
CA THR A 129 9.86 12.06 3.68
C THR A 129 9.66 10.61 3.22
N MET A 130 9.45 10.41 1.91
CA MET A 130 9.44 9.07 1.30
C MET A 130 10.73 8.30 1.62
N SER A 131 11.88 8.99 1.68
CA SER A 131 13.17 8.40 2.05
C SER A 131 13.20 7.90 3.49
N ASP A 132 12.56 8.62 4.41
CA ASP A 132 12.42 8.19 5.81
C ASP A 132 11.51 6.98 5.91
N PHE A 133 10.42 6.96 5.14
CA PHE A 133 9.52 5.82 5.08
C PHE A 133 10.21 4.56 4.53
N ASP A 134 10.95 4.70 3.43
CA ASP A 134 11.70 3.58 2.84
C ASP A 134 12.74 3.02 3.81
N ARG A 135 13.43 3.87 4.56
CA ARG A 135 14.42 3.46 5.57
C ARG A 135 13.72 2.72 6.72
N MET A 136 12.67 3.29 7.28
CA MET A 136 11.87 2.66 8.34
C MET A 136 11.32 1.30 7.90
N LEU A 137 10.80 1.21 6.69
CA LEU A 137 10.28 -0.04 6.11
C LEU A 137 11.37 -1.12 6.00
N GLN A 138 12.57 -0.74 5.56
CA GLN A 138 13.70 -1.66 5.49
C GLN A 138 14.12 -2.13 6.87
N GLU A 139 14.19 -1.24 7.86
CA GLU A 139 14.55 -1.56 9.24
C GLU A 139 13.49 -2.44 9.92
N ALA A 140 12.21 -2.20 9.67
CA ALA A 140 11.12 -3.07 10.12
C ALA A 140 11.25 -4.48 9.52
N HIS A 141 11.50 -4.59 8.22
CA HIS A 141 11.67 -5.87 7.55
C HIS A 141 12.91 -6.66 8.01
N LYS A 142 14.01 -5.98 8.37
CA LYS A 142 15.20 -6.63 8.96
C LYS A 142 14.86 -7.32 10.29
N ARG A 143 13.95 -6.73 11.06
CA ARG A 143 13.46 -7.26 12.35
C ARG A 143 12.34 -8.28 12.20
N GLY A 144 11.91 -8.57 10.96
CA GLY A 144 10.80 -9.49 10.66
C GLY A 144 9.41 -8.89 10.92
N LEU A 145 9.33 -7.58 11.19
CA LEU A 145 8.07 -6.85 11.27
C LEU A 145 7.47 -6.69 9.86
N LYS A 146 6.16 -6.80 9.77
CA LYS A 146 5.39 -6.50 8.55
C LYS A 146 4.72 -5.17 8.73
N ILE A 147 4.70 -4.38 7.68
CA ILE A 147 3.96 -3.12 7.65
C ILE A 147 2.67 -3.33 6.87
N MET A 148 1.57 -2.92 7.43
CA MET A 148 0.26 -2.85 6.80
C MET A 148 -0.16 -1.38 6.79
N MET A 149 -0.61 -0.90 5.63
CA MET A 149 -1.08 0.47 5.44
C MET A 149 -2.53 0.43 4.98
N ASP A 150 -3.28 1.45 5.34
CA ASP A 150 -4.64 1.65 4.82
C ASP A 150 -4.59 1.96 3.33
N LEU A 151 -5.51 1.35 2.59
CA LEU A 151 -5.76 1.65 1.19
C LEU A 151 -7.05 2.48 1.08
N VAL A 152 -6.91 3.80 1.17
CA VAL A 152 -8.04 4.73 1.16
C VAL A 152 -8.40 5.08 -0.29
N VAL A 153 -9.15 4.20 -0.95
CA VAL A 153 -9.58 4.36 -2.36
C VAL A 153 -11.07 4.71 -2.50
N ASN A 154 -11.74 4.93 -1.37
CA ASN A 154 -13.16 5.24 -1.32
C ASN A 154 -13.46 6.71 -1.67
N HIS A 155 -12.57 7.61 -1.32
CA HIS A 155 -12.68 9.07 -1.54
C HIS A 155 -11.29 9.70 -1.54
N THR A 156 -11.23 10.97 -1.91
CA THR A 156 -10.04 11.82 -1.78
C THR A 156 -10.34 13.00 -0.85
N SER A 157 -9.30 13.74 -0.43
CA SER A 157 -9.47 15.10 0.08
C SER A 157 -10.10 16.01 -0.98
N ASP A 158 -10.79 17.06 -0.55
CA ASP A 158 -11.24 18.14 -1.42
C ASP A 158 -10.09 19.04 -1.91
N GLU A 159 -8.91 18.89 -1.33
CA GLU A 159 -7.65 19.48 -1.81
C GLU A 159 -6.95 18.62 -2.87
N HIS A 160 -7.39 17.36 -3.08
CA HIS A 160 -6.78 16.52 -4.10
C HIS A 160 -6.98 17.12 -5.50
N PRO A 161 -5.95 17.15 -6.37
CA PRO A 161 -6.06 17.74 -7.72
C PRO A 161 -7.24 17.19 -8.52
N TRP A 162 -7.58 15.91 -8.39
CA TRP A 162 -8.74 15.35 -9.08
C TRP A 162 -10.04 15.99 -8.62
N PHE A 163 -10.22 16.22 -7.33
CA PHE A 163 -11.43 16.87 -6.81
C PHE A 163 -11.46 18.36 -7.24
N VAL A 164 -10.33 19.06 -7.09
CA VAL A 164 -10.19 20.47 -7.48
C VAL A 164 -10.51 20.66 -8.95
N GLU A 165 -10.05 19.78 -9.84
CA GLU A 165 -10.38 19.83 -11.25
C GLU A 165 -11.85 19.46 -11.52
N SER A 166 -12.35 18.40 -10.89
CA SER A 166 -13.72 17.92 -11.13
C SER A 166 -14.80 18.95 -10.81
N ARG A 167 -14.57 19.81 -9.82
CA ARG A 167 -15.55 20.84 -9.41
C ARG A 167 -15.56 22.09 -10.30
N LYS A 168 -14.64 22.23 -11.26
CA LYS A 168 -14.56 23.40 -12.16
C LYS A 168 -15.62 23.39 -13.26
N SER A 169 -16.10 22.21 -13.66
CA SER A 169 -17.12 22.04 -14.69
C SER A 169 -17.99 20.84 -14.39
N LYS A 170 -19.18 20.81 -15.02
CA LYS A 170 -20.06 19.63 -15.03
C LYS A 170 -19.77 18.68 -16.19
N ASP A 171 -18.95 19.10 -17.14
CA ASP A 171 -18.61 18.40 -18.37
C ASP A 171 -17.16 17.90 -18.37
#